data_d3bb931513f41e03c3819639a86406c9
#
_entry.id   d3bb931513f41e03c3819639a86406c9
#
_cell.length_a   1.000
_cell.length_b   1.000
_cell.length_c   1.000
_cell.angle_alpha   90.00
_cell.angle_beta   90.00
_cell.angle_gamma   90.00
#
_symmetry.space_group_name_H-M   'P 1'
#
loop_
_entity.id
_entity.type
_entity.pdbx_description
1 polymer ?
#
loop_
_entity_poly.entity_id
_entity_poly.type
_entity_poly.pdbx_seq_one_letter_code
_entity_poly.pdbx_strand_id
1 'polypeptide(L)'
;MKIRAAVMREKGGPFRIEEVELDEPREDEVLVRIAGAGLCHTDLAARDQLVPSPFPIVLGHEGSGIVEKIGKRVQKVKPGDHVVLSYVACGACGPCRKGMEHICLNSFEYNFMGARPDGSRTMRKGGEKINGSFFGQSSFATHALANERNTVKVDDDVPIERLGPLGCGIQTGAGGVINALSPKPGSSLAVFGTGGVGMSAILAGVLCGCSRIIAVDVKETRLKAARELGATHVIDPRRSDPI
;
A
#
# COMPACT_ATOMS: atom_id res chain seq x y z
N MET A 1 11.20 19.56 -8.92
CA MET A 1 11.00 19.18 -10.34
C MET A 1 9.54 19.23 -10.71
N LYS A 2 9.17 19.37 -11.99
CA LYS A 2 7.77 19.30 -12.46
C LYS A 2 7.39 17.84 -12.71
N ILE A 3 6.21 17.44 -12.24
CA ILE A 3 5.64 16.11 -12.40
C ILE A 3 4.15 16.20 -12.76
N ARG A 4 3.56 15.11 -13.25
CA ARG A 4 2.11 14.98 -13.37
C ARG A 4 1.57 14.16 -12.20
N ALA A 5 0.48 14.65 -11.59
CA ALA A 5 -0.15 13.97 -10.46
C ALA A 5 -1.68 14.05 -10.56
N ALA A 6 -2.35 13.05 -10.03
CA ALA A 6 -3.80 13.00 -9.92
C ALA A 6 -4.23 13.71 -8.62
N VAL A 7 -4.55 14.99 -8.72
CA VAL A 7 -4.88 15.84 -7.57
C VAL A 7 -6.38 15.75 -7.26
N MET A 8 -6.69 15.45 -6.01
CA MET A 8 -8.02 15.54 -5.42
C MET A 8 -8.19 16.90 -4.75
N ARG A 9 -9.26 17.63 -5.08
CA ARG A 9 -9.49 18.98 -4.55
C ARG A 9 -10.69 19.10 -3.63
N GLU A 10 -11.61 18.13 -3.71
CA GLU A 10 -12.86 18.14 -2.93
C GLU A 10 -13.36 16.72 -2.68
N LYS A 11 -14.18 16.56 -1.65
CA LYS A 11 -14.81 15.29 -1.28
C LYS A 11 -15.63 14.71 -2.45
N GLY A 12 -15.35 13.44 -2.77
CA GLY A 12 -16.08 12.71 -3.83
C GLY A 12 -15.83 13.25 -5.25
N GLY A 13 -14.96 14.24 -5.40
CA GLY A 13 -14.63 14.84 -6.69
C GLY A 13 -13.81 13.92 -7.61
N PRO A 14 -13.57 14.33 -8.86
CA PRO A 14 -12.75 13.57 -9.80
C PRO A 14 -11.26 13.70 -9.49
N PHE A 15 -10.48 12.67 -9.80
CA PHE A 15 -9.03 12.77 -9.89
C PHE A 15 -8.63 13.62 -11.09
N ARG A 16 -8.04 14.80 -10.86
CA ARG A 16 -7.62 15.72 -11.91
C ARG A 16 -6.13 15.59 -12.16
N ILE A 17 -5.75 15.24 -13.39
CA ILE A 17 -4.34 15.20 -13.77
C ILE A 17 -3.82 16.63 -13.91
N GLU A 18 -2.88 17.00 -13.07
CA GLU A 18 -2.29 18.33 -13.02
C GLU A 18 -0.76 18.25 -13.08
N GLU A 19 -0.12 19.26 -13.67
CA GLU A 19 1.31 19.49 -13.50
C GLU A 19 1.51 20.19 -12.16
N VAL A 20 2.35 19.59 -11.31
CA VAL A 20 2.71 20.09 -9.98
C VAL A 20 4.22 20.08 -9.81
N GLU A 21 4.72 20.90 -8.89
CA GLU A 21 6.12 20.88 -8.49
C GLU A 21 6.30 19.93 -7.33
N LEU A 22 7.22 18.97 -7.47
CA LEU A 22 7.68 18.08 -6.41
C LEU A 22 9.00 18.59 -5.84
N ASP A 23 9.15 18.57 -4.52
CA ASP A 23 10.39 18.93 -3.83
C ASP A 23 11.55 18.01 -4.23
N GLU A 24 12.78 18.40 -3.90
CA GLU A 24 13.94 17.51 -3.90
C GLU A 24 13.89 16.60 -2.65
N PRO A 25 14.42 15.37 -2.73
CA PRO A 25 14.45 14.47 -1.59
C PRO A 25 15.32 15.04 -0.46
N ARG A 26 14.84 14.91 0.77
CA ARG A 26 15.61 15.21 1.99
C ARG A 26 16.63 14.12 2.27
N GLU A 27 17.39 14.27 3.36
CA GLU A 27 18.52 13.41 3.70
C GLU A 27 18.17 11.90 3.80
N ASP A 28 16.96 11.58 4.24
CA ASP A 28 16.44 10.22 4.44
C ASP A 28 15.33 9.84 3.46
N GLU A 29 15.12 10.67 2.42
CA GLU A 29 14.10 10.44 1.40
C GLU A 29 14.69 9.87 0.11
N VAL A 30 13.83 9.20 -0.62
CA VAL A 30 14.08 8.55 -1.89
C VAL A 30 13.12 9.12 -2.93
N LEU A 31 13.62 9.59 -4.07
CA LEU A 31 12.81 9.96 -5.23
C LEU A 31 12.63 8.71 -6.09
N VAL A 32 11.39 8.31 -6.28
CA VAL A 32 11.00 7.13 -7.06
C VAL A 32 10.21 7.57 -8.29
N ARG A 33 10.67 7.18 -9.47
CA ARG A 33 9.88 7.24 -10.71
C ARG A 33 8.89 6.08 -10.69
N ILE A 34 7.61 6.39 -10.60
CA ILE A 34 6.54 5.39 -10.49
C ILE A 34 6.36 4.67 -11.83
N ALA A 35 6.47 3.34 -11.80
CA ALA A 35 6.21 2.45 -12.92
C ALA A 35 4.79 1.86 -12.87
N GLY A 36 4.25 1.64 -11.66
CA GLY A 36 2.91 1.15 -11.44
C GLY A 36 2.35 1.62 -10.10
N ALA A 37 1.04 1.79 -10.04
CA ALA A 37 0.32 2.11 -8.81
C ALA A 37 -1.00 1.33 -8.77
N GLY A 38 -1.22 0.57 -7.70
CA GLY A 38 -2.50 -0.09 -7.43
C GLY A 38 -3.55 0.91 -6.93
N LEU A 39 -4.81 0.59 -7.16
CA LEU A 39 -5.95 1.31 -6.61
C LEU A 39 -6.59 0.49 -5.49
N CYS A 40 -6.53 1.00 -4.28
CA CYS A 40 -7.11 0.38 -3.10
C CYS A 40 -8.40 1.08 -2.67
N HIS A 41 -9.26 0.37 -1.96
CA HIS A 41 -10.47 0.97 -1.39
C HIS A 41 -10.17 2.10 -0.39
N THR A 42 -9.02 2.08 0.26
CA THR A 42 -8.54 3.15 1.15
C THR A 42 -8.35 4.48 0.43
N ASP A 43 -7.93 4.48 -0.86
CA ASP A 43 -7.86 5.70 -1.67
C ASP A 43 -9.26 6.30 -1.89
N LEU A 44 -10.26 5.44 -2.15
CA LEU A 44 -11.65 5.86 -2.29
C LEU A 44 -12.23 6.35 -0.96
N ALA A 45 -11.91 5.69 0.14
CA ALA A 45 -12.33 6.11 1.48
C ALA A 45 -11.77 7.49 1.84
N ALA A 46 -10.51 7.78 1.49
CA ALA A 46 -9.91 9.12 1.66
C ALA A 46 -10.56 10.15 0.72
N ARG A 47 -10.79 9.80 -0.56
CA ARG A 47 -11.52 10.65 -1.51
C ARG A 47 -12.90 11.03 -0.98
N ASP A 48 -13.64 10.06 -0.46
CA ASP A 48 -15.02 10.22 -0.01
C ASP A 48 -15.12 10.72 1.45
N GLN A 49 -13.95 11.03 2.07
CA GLN A 49 -13.84 11.49 3.46
C GLN A 49 -14.47 10.54 4.49
N LEU A 50 -14.52 9.24 4.19
CA LEU A 50 -14.78 8.21 5.19
C LEU A 50 -13.58 8.05 6.13
N VAL A 51 -12.38 8.35 5.61
CA VAL A 51 -11.16 8.56 6.39
C VAL A 51 -10.72 10.00 6.16
N PRO A 52 -10.62 10.83 7.22
CA PRO A 52 -10.24 12.23 7.10
C PRO A 52 -8.85 12.39 6.45
N SER A 53 -8.80 13.17 5.36
CA SER A 53 -7.56 13.53 4.67
C SER A 53 -7.69 14.95 4.11
N PRO A 54 -6.72 15.85 4.32
CA PRO A 54 -6.84 17.25 3.94
C PRO A 54 -6.70 17.44 2.43
N PHE A 55 -7.57 18.27 1.82
CA PHE A 55 -7.45 18.70 0.43
C PHE A 55 -6.65 20.02 0.30
N PRO A 56 -6.04 20.30 -0.87
CA PRO A 56 -5.84 19.38 -2.01
C PRO A 56 -4.81 18.29 -1.67
N ILE A 57 -5.02 17.08 -2.21
CA ILE A 57 -4.17 15.92 -1.93
C ILE A 57 -3.93 15.08 -3.18
N VAL A 58 -2.76 14.48 -3.28
CA VAL A 58 -2.47 13.36 -4.19
C VAL A 58 -2.54 12.08 -3.38
N LEU A 59 -3.40 11.16 -3.79
CA LEU A 59 -3.57 9.84 -3.17
C LEU A 59 -2.63 8.79 -3.80
N GLY A 60 -2.92 7.52 -3.60
CA GLY A 60 -2.10 6.40 -4.06
C GLY A 60 -1.10 5.95 -2.99
N HIS A 61 -1.24 4.70 -2.57
CA HIS A 61 -0.39 4.11 -1.53
C HIS A 61 0.07 2.69 -1.88
N GLU A 62 -0.09 2.30 -3.12
CA GLU A 62 0.38 1.04 -3.69
C GLU A 62 1.33 1.32 -4.86
N GLY A 63 2.37 2.12 -4.60
CA GLY A 63 3.35 2.50 -5.60
C GLY A 63 4.48 1.49 -5.75
N SER A 64 4.93 1.28 -6.99
CA SER A 64 6.17 0.59 -7.34
C SER A 64 6.89 1.35 -8.43
N GLY A 65 8.21 1.29 -8.46
CA GLY A 65 8.98 2.05 -9.41
C GLY A 65 10.48 1.90 -9.28
N ILE A 66 11.20 2.82 -9.89
CA ILE A 66 12.66 2.82 -9.97
C ILE A 66 13.19 4.04 -9.22
N VAL A 67 14.15 3.81 -8.35
CA VAL A 67 14.85 4.88 -7.61
C VAL A 67 15.62 5.76 -8.58
N GLU A 68 15.39 7.07 -8.56
CA GLU A 68 16.13 8.05 -9.38
C GLU A 68 17.15 8.85 -8.58
N LYS A 69 16.77 9.27 -7.35
CA LYS A 69 17.65 10.01 -6.45
C LYS A 69 17.48 9.53 -5.03
N ILE A 70 18.51 9.68 -4.22
CA ILE A 70 18.48 9.39 -2.79
C ILE A 70 19.06 10.55 -1.99
N GLY A 71 18.56 10.72 -0.77
CA GLY A 71 19.16 11.61 0.21
C GLY A 71 20.47 11.03 0.76
N LYS A 72 21.32 11.90 1.30
CA LYS A 72 22.70 11.54 1.73
C LYS A 72 22.78 10.52 2.87
N ARG A 73 21.67 10.27 3.62
CA ARG A 73 21.60 9.30 4.71
C ARG A 73 20.97 7.96 4.30
N VAL A 74 20.44 7.87 3.08
CA VAL A 74 19.83 6.65 2.56
C VAL A 74 20.92 5.60 2.30
N GLN A 75 20.72 4.38 2.81
CA GLN A 75 21.68 3.26 2.71
C GLN A 75 21.07 1.98 2.13
N LYS A 76 19.73 1.81 2.20
CA LYS A 76 19.08 0.56 1.79
C LYS A 76 18.94 0.41 0.28
N VAL A 77 18.88 1.52 -0.44
CA VAL A 77 18.64 1.56 -1.89
C VAL A 77 19.55 2.57 -2.56
N LYS A 78 19.74 2.41 -3.86
CA LYS A 78 20.53 3.31 -4.72
C LYS A 78 19.78 3.62 -6.02
N PRO A 79 20.14 4.67 -6.76
CA PRO A 79 19.59 4.94 -8.09
C PRO A 79 19.69 3.71 -9.01
N GLY A 80 18.59 3.41 -9.70
CA GLY A 80 18.42 2.23 -10.55
C GLY A 80 17.75 1.04 -9.86
N ASP A 81 17.71 0.98 -8.53
CA ASP A 81 17.04 -0.12 -7.82
C ASP A 81 15.52 -0.11 -8.08
N HIS A 82 14.95 -1.30 -8.28
CA HIS A 82 13.51 -1.54 -8.30
C HIS A 82 12.97 -1.57 -6.88
N VAL A 83 11.87 -0.85 -6.62
CA VAL A 83 11.31 -0.72 -5.27
C VAL A 83 9.79 -0.77 -5.26
N VAL A 84 9.26 -1.27 -4.15
CA VAL A 84 7.85 -1.17 -3.76
C VAL A 84 7.75 -0.23 -2.56
N LEU A 85 6.73 0.62 -2.55
CA LEU A 85 6.46 1.55 -1.48
C LEU A 85 5.37 1.01 -0.55
N SER A 86 5.56 1.17 0.75
CA SER A 86 4.62 0.71 1.76
C SER A 86 4.18 1.87 2.65
N TYR A 87 3.53 1.57 3.78
CA TYR A 87 3.12 2.55 4.78
C TYR A 87 4.30 3.07 5.63
N VAL A 88 4.10 4.21 6.28
CA VAL A 88 5.10 4.81 7.15
C VAL A 88 4.82 4.49 8.62
N ALA A 89 5.87 4.09 9.34
CA ALA A 89 5.87 3.98 10.79
C ALA A 89 6.94 4.91 11.40
N CYS A 90 6.69 5.45 12.59
CA CYS A 90 7.61 6.42 13.20
C CYS A 90 8.94 5.81 13.67
N GLY A 91 9.01 4.49 13.88
CA GLY A 91 10.19 3.78 14.35
C GLY A 91 10.60 4.07 15.80
N ALA A 92 9.92 4.97 16.51
CA ALA A 92 10.34 5.45 17.82
C ALA A 92 9.34 5.17 18.95
N CYS A 93 8.06 4.96 18.66
CA CYS A 93 7.04 4.65 19.67
C CYS A 93 7.22 3.24 20.25
N GLY A 94 6.52 2.95 21.35
CA GLY A 94 6.63 1.66 22.03
C GLY A 94 6.43 0.45 21.14
N PRO A 95 5.34 0.36 20.34
CA PRO A 95 5.15 -0.71 19.36
C PRO A 95 6.28 -0.80 18.33
N CYS A 96 6.68 0.31 17.70
CA CYS A 96 7.75 0.31 16.70
C CYS A 96 9.08 -0.24 17.24
N ARG A 97 9.45 0.13 18.47
CA ARG A 97 10.67 -0.36 19.14
C ARG A 97 10.64 -1.88 19.41
N LYS A 98 9.46 -2.48 19.38
CA LYS A 98 9.24 -3.92 19.53
C LYS A 98 9.06 -4.66 18.19
N GLY A 99 9.31 -3.98 17.05
CA GLY A 99 9.10 -4.55 15.71
C GLY A 99 7.64 -4.65 15.27
N MET A 100 6.72 -4.01 16.00
CA MET A 100 5.28 -3.99 15.69
C MET A 100 4.90 -2.68 14.99
N GLU A 101 5.54 -2.39 13.86
CA GLU A 101 5.35 -1.14 13.12
C GLU A 101 3.92 -0.98 12.57
N HIS A 102 3.23 -2.08 12.30
CA HIS A 102 1.83 -2.13 11.84
C HIS A 102 0.82 -1.54 12.84
N ILE A 103 1.19 -1.40 14.12
CA ILE A 103 0.40 -0.72 15.15
C ILE A 103 1.12 0.53 15.69
N CYS A 104 1.83 1.23 14.83
CA CYS A 104 2.48 2.49 15.17
C CYS A 104 1.47 3.49 15.75
N LEU A 105 1.78 4.10 16.89
CA LEU A 105 0.88 5.07 17.55
C LEU A 105 0.66 6.35 16.73
N ASN A 106 1.58 6.67 15.82
CA ASN A 106 1.47 7.82 14.92
C ASN A 106 1.00 7.42 13.51
N SER A 107 0.44 6.21 13.34
CA SER A 107 0.09 5.66 12.03
C SER A 107 -0.88 6.54 11.26
N PHE A 108 -1.93 7.04 11.93
CA PHE A 108 -2.93 7.87 11.27
C PHE A 108 -2.32 9.17 10.72
N GLU A 109 -1.58 9.88 11.55
CA GLU A 109 -0.98 11.16 11.19
C GLU A 109 0.02 11.02 10.03
N TYR A 110 0.87 9.99 10.08
CA TYR A 110 1.91 9.78 9.08
C TYR A 110 1.41 9.25 7.73
N ASN A 111 0.26 8.59 7.73
CA ASN A 111 -0.24 7.95 6.51
C ASN A 111 -1.41 8.70 5.85
N PHE A 112 -2.27 9.37 6.63
CA PHE A 112 -3.50 9.96 6.07
C PHE A 112 -3.45 11.48 5.88
N MET A 113 -2.55 12.19 6.59
CA MET A 113 -2.50 13.66 6.51
C MET A 113 -1.76 14.20 5.27
N GLY A 114 -1.17 13.34 4.46
CA GLY A 114 -0.51 13.69 3.20
C GLY A 114 0.67 14.66 3.37
N ALA A 115 1.26 14.72 4.56
CA ALA A 115 2.38 15.57 4.92
C ALA A 115 3.56 14.75 5.45
N ARG A 116 4.76 15.34 5.41
CA ARG A 116 5.90 14.81 6.17
C ARG A 116 5.63 14.89 7.68
N PRO A 117 6.37 14.14 8.52
CA PRO A 117 6.19 14.17 9.97
C PRO A 117 6.31 15.56 10.61
N ASP A 118 7.05 16.49 10.01
CA ASP A 118 7.19 17.88 10.45
C ASP A 118 6.06 18.80 9.95
N GLY A 119 5.04 18.25 9.29
CA GLY A 119 3.91 18.96 8.73
C GLY A 119 4.18 19.67 7.39
N SER A 120 5.40 19.60 6.85
CA SER A 120 5.71 20.18 5.54
C SER A 120 5.08 19.38 4.40
N ARG A 121 4.80 20.06 3.28
CA ARG A 121 4.22 19.47 2.08
C ARG A 121 5.31 19.19 1.05
N THR A 122 5.16 18.10 0.30
CA THR A 122 6.12 17.68 -0.73
C THR A 122 5.81 18.25 -2.09
N MET A 123 4.58 18.73 -2.30
CA MET A 123 4.11 19.20 -3.61
C MET A 123 3.53 20.61 -3.53
N ARG A 124 3.58 21.35 -4.67
CA ARG A 124 2.98 22.68 -4.82
C ARG A 124 2.56 22.95 -6.28
N LYS A 125 1.63 23.89 -6.47
CA LYS A 125 1.24 24.41 -7.78
C LYS A 125 0.96 25.92 -7.68
N GLY A 126 1.73 26.75 -8.40
CA GLY A 126 1.53 28.20 -8.38
C GLY A 126 1.54 28.81 -6.96
N GLY A 127 2.34 28.28 -6.05
CA GLY A 127 2.41 28.68 -4.64
C GLY A 127 1.42 27.99 -3.70
N GLU A 128 0.35 27.36 -4.22
CA GLU A 128 -0.57 26.52 -3.42
C GLU A 128 0.14 25.26 -2.96
N LYS A 129 0.08 24.96 -1.66
CA LYS A 129 0.61 23.70 -1.08
C LYS A 129 -0.35 22.55 -1.35
N ILE A 130 0.17 21.43 -1.83
CA ILE A 130 -0.58 20.19 -2.08
C ILE A 130 -0.03 19.11 -1.16
N ASN A 131 -0.94 18.35 -0.53
CA ASN A 131 -0.59 17.22 0.32
C ASN A 131 -0.13 16.06 -0.58
N GLY A 132 1.16 15.81 -0.65
CA GLY A 132 1.81 14.88 -1.57
C GLY A 132 2.57 13.76 -0.86
N SER A 133 2.13 13.36 0.34
CA SER A 133 2.77 12.31 1.13
C SER A 133 1.75 11.36 1.78
N PHE A 134 0.67 11.04 1.05
CA PHE A 134 -0.30 10.04 1.48
C PHE A 134 0.38 8.68 1.57
N PHE A 135 0.33 8.02 2.74
CA PHE A 135 1.13 6.84 3.08
C PHE A 135 2.64 7.03 2.81
N GLY A 136 3.14 8.27 3.00
CA GLY A 136 4.53 8.60 2.75
C GLY A 136 4.99 8.41 1.30
N GLN A 137 4.07 8.50 0.31
CA GLN A 137 4.39 8.26 -1.09
C GLN A 137 3.53 9.05 -2.09
N SER A 138 2.19 9.08 -1.96
CA SER A 138 1.30 9.71 -2.96
C SER A 138 1.55 9.23 -4.39
N SER A 139 1.47 7.92 -4.62
CA SER A 139 1.90 7.27 -5.87
C SER A 139 0.98 7.46 -7.07
N PHE A 140 -0.17 8.17 -6.95
CA PHE A 140 -0.95 8.59 -8.13
C PHE A 140 -0.30 9.78 -8.82
N ALA A 141 0.99 9.66 -9.09
CA ALA A 141 1.84 10.64 -9.76
C ALA A 141 2.93 9.94 -10.56
N THR A 142 3.59 10.66 -11.46
CA THR A 142 4.73 10.11 -12.21
C THR A 142 5.97 9.89 -11.35
N HIS A 143 6.08 10.61 -10.22
CA HIS A 143 7.16 10.47 -9.23
C HIS A 143 6.59 10.63 -7.83
N ALA A 144 7.22 9.97 -6.87
CA ALA A 144 6.90 10.06 -5.46
C ALA A 144 8.17 10.30 -4.63
N LEU A 145 8.04 11.05 -3.55
CA LEU A 145 9.04 11.08 -2.47
C LEU A 145 8.59 10.09 -1.39
N ALA A 146 9.45 9.15 -1.07
CA ALA A 146 9.25 8.19 0.00
C ALA A 146 10.39 8.27 1.00
N ASN A 147 10.18 7.77 2.22
CA ASN A 147 11.26 7.62 3.19
C ASN A 147 11.95 6.28 2.95
N GLU A 148 13.24 6.18 3.28
CA GLU A 148 13.98 4.91 3.20
C GLU A 148 13.27 3.78 3.95
N ARG A 149 12.57 4.07 5.05
CA ARG A 149 11.90 3.08 5.90
C ARG A 149 10.71 2.40 5.21
N ASN A 150 9.97 3.13 4.39
CA ASN A 150 8.83 2.59 3.64
C ASN A 150 9.17 2.23 2.18
N THR A 151 10.46 2.20 1.84
CA THR A 151 10.98 1.80 0.52
C THR A 151 11.59 0.41 0.63
N VAL A 152 11.07 -0.54 -0.13
CA VAL A 152 11.50 -1.95 -0.12
C VAL A 152 12.06 -2.31 -1.48
N LYS A 153 13.35 -2.68 -1.52
CA LYS A 153 14.00 -3.17 -2.75
C LYS A 153 13.42 -4.53 -3.13
N VAL A 154 13.19 -4.71 -4.43
CA VAL A 154 12.78 -5.98 -5.06
C VAL A 154 13.77 -6.36 -6.15
N ASP A 155 13.72 -7.61 -6.61
CA ASP A 155 14.60 -8.11 -7.66
C ASP A 155 14.25 -7.45 -9.01
N ASP A 156 15.27 -7.28 -9.87
CA ASP A 156 15.12 -6.55 -11.13
C ASP A 156 14.44 -7.38 -12.24
N ASP A 157 14.32 -8.69 -12.06
CA ASP A 157 13.71 -9.63 -13.01
C ASP A 157 12.18 -9.74 -12.88
N VAL A 158 11.57 -9.05 -11.90
CA VAL A 158 10.13 -9.03 -11.71
C VAL A 158 9.48 -7.83 -12.41
N PRO A 159 8.23 -7.98 -12.93
CA PRO A 159 7.53 -6.91 -13.64
C PRO A 159 7.11 -5.78 -12.69
N ILE A 160 8.01 -4.82 -12.51
CA ILE A 160 7.88 -3.74 -11.51
C ILE A 160 6.55 -2.98 -11.59
N GLU A 161 5.97 -2.84 -12.77
CA GLU A 161 4.70 -2.15 -12.99
C GLU A 161 3.50 -2.84 -12.34
N ARG A 162 3.64 -4.10 -11.88
CA ARG A 162 2.59 -4.89 -11.24
C ARG A 162 2.76 -5.04 -9.74
N LEU A 163 3.88 -4.60 -9.18
CA LEU A 163 4.25 -4.91 -7.80
C LEU A 163 3.66 -3.95 -6.76
N GLY A 164 3.09 -2.83 -7.16
CA GLY A 164 2.51 -1.84 -6.23
C GLY A 164 1.64 -2.44 -5.12
N PRO A 165 0.70 -3.36 -5.41
CA PRO A 165 -0.16 -3.98 -4.40
C PRO A 165 0.57 -4.78 -3.32
N LEU A 166 1.85 -5.17 -3.52
CA LEU A 166 2.67 -5.78 -2.47
C LEU A 166 2.80 -4.89 -1.24
N GLY A 167 2.85 -3.57 -1.46
CA GLY A 167 2.97 -2.57 -0.40
C GLY A 167 1.71 -2.35 0.45
N CYS A 168 0.56 -2.91 0.08
CA CYS A 168 -0.71 -2.77 0.81
C CYS A 168 -1.53 -4.07 0.81
N GLY A 169 -2.32 -4.31 -0.25
CA GLY A 169 -3.33 -5.38 -0.25
C GLY A 169 -2.73 -6.78 -0.05
N ILE A 170 -1.60 -7.06 -0.69
CA ILE A 170 -0.93 -8.35 -0.59
C ILE A 170 -0.35 -8.57 0.82
N GLN A 171 0.43 -7.60 1.33
CA GLN A 171 0.98 -7.72 2.69
C GLN A 171 -0.11 -7.75 3.76
N THR A 172 -1.26 -7.08 3.56
CA THR A 172 -2.39 -7.08 4.49
C THR A 172 -2.97 -8.49 4.62
N GLY A 173 -3.27 -9.14 3.51
CA GLY A 173 -3.82 -10.50 3.53
C GLY A 173 -2.81 -11.53 4.05
N ALA A 174 -1.61 -11.52 3.53
CA ALA A 174 -0.57 -12.44 3.92
C ALA A 174 -0.12 -12.23 5.37
N GLY A 175 0.14 -10.98 5.78
CA GLY A 175 0.56 -10.64 7.13
C GLY A 175 -0.52 -10.92 8.18
N GLY A 176 -1.79 -10.74 7.84
CA GLY A 176 -2.91 -11.12 8.69
C GLY A 176 -2.89 -12.61 9.04
N VAL A 177 -2.61 -13.47 8.08
CA VAL A 177 -2.50 -14.91 8.31
C VAL A 177 -1.18 -15.27 9.01
N ILE A 178 -0.04 -14.85 8.44
CA ILE A 178 1.29 -15.29 8.92
C ILE A 178 1.59 -14.73 10.31
N ASN A 179 1.32 -13.44 10.55
CA ASN A 179 1.76 -12.75 11.76
C ASN A 179 0.66 -12.65 12.83
N ALA A 180 -0.59 -12.37 12.44
CA ALA A 180 -1.67 -12.17 13.43
C ALA A 180 -2.37 -13.47 13.79
N LEU A 181 -2.76 -14.30 12.82
CA LEU A 181 -3.38 -15.61 13.10
C LEU A 181 -2.36 -16.66 13.47
N SER A 182 -1.18 -16.63 12.83
CA SER A 182 -0.09 -17.61 13.06
C SER A 182 -0.59 -19.06 13.14
N PRO A 183 -1.33 -19.56 12.13
CA PRO A 183 -1.94 -20.88 12.21
C PRO A 183 -0.87 -21.96 12.24
N LYS A 184 -1.09 -23.00 13.05
CA LYS A 184 -0.22 -24.18 13.05
C LYS A 184 -0.46 -25.01 11.77
N PRO A 185 0.55 -25.73 11.25
CA PRO A 185 0.33 -26.69 10.18
C PRO A 185 -0.82 -27.65 10.52
N GLY A 186 -1.67 -27.96 9.54
CA GLY A 186 -2.89 -28.75 9.73
C GLY A 186 -4.13 -27.97 10.16
N SER A 187 -4.02 -26.68 10.51
CA SER A 187 -5.17 -25.83 10.88
C SER A 187 -6.16 -25.66 9.74
N SER A 188 -7.37 -25.23 10.09
CA SER A 188 -8.39 -24.74 9.13
C SER A 188 -8.39 -23.22 9.10
N LEU A 189 -8.49 -22.65 7.90
CA LEU A 189 -8.59 -21.20 7.65
C LEU A 189 -9.85 -20.92 6.82
N ALA A 190 -10.67 -19.97 7.27
CA ALA A 190 -11.81 -19.47 6.49
C ALA A 190 -11.52 -18.01 6.06
N VAL A 191 -11.73 -17.72 4.77
CA VAL A 191 -11.50 -16.41 4.18
C VAL A 191 -12.80 -15.91 3.58
N PHE A 192 -13.39 -14.88 4.19
CA PHE A 192 -14.60 -14.22 3.73
C PHE A 192 -14.25 -13.01 2.84
N GLY A 193 -14.62 -13.10 1.56
CA GLY A 193 -14.22 -12.15 0.52
C GLY A 193 -12.88 -12.51 -0.13
N THR A 194 -12.93 -12.95 -1.38
CA THR A 194 -11.76 -13.38 -2.15
C THR A 194 -11.35 -12.31 -3.18
N GLY A 195 -11.25 -11.04 -2.74
CA GLY A 195 -10.54 -9.97 -3.46
C GLY A 195 -9.02 -10.10 -3.28
N GLY A 196 -8.25 -9.09 -3.67
CA GLY A 196 -6.78 -9.12 -3.58
C GLY A 196 -6.25 -9.48 -2.19
N VAL A 197 -6.81 -8.90 -1.12
CA VAL A 197 -6.47 -9.20 0.27
C VAL A 197 -6.80 -10.67 0.62
N GLY A 198 -8.02 -11.13 0.27
CA GLY A 198 -8.44 -12.51 0.55
C GLY A 198 -7.65 -13.55 -0.22
N MET A 199 -7.31 -13.29 -1.48
CA MET A 199 -6.44 -14.17 -2.27
C MET A 199 -5.04 -14.29 -1.64
N SER A 200 -4.50 -13.19 -1.14
CA SER A 200 -3.21 -13.18 -0.44
C SER A 200 -3.27 -13.94 0.89
N ALA A 201 -4.40 -13.87 1.60
CA ALA A 201 -4.64 -14.65 2.80
C ALA A 201 -4.71 -16.17 2.49
N ILE A 202 -5.33 -16.55 1.34
CA ILE A 202 -5.37 -17.96 0.89
C ILE A 202 -3.96 -18.48 0.62
N LEU A 203 -3.16 -17.73 -0.15
CA LEU A 203 -1.76 -18.08 -0.42
C LEU A 203 -0.95 -18.24 0.86
N ALA A 204 -1.13 -17.31 1.81
CA ALA A 204 -0.47 -17.39 3.11
C ALA A 204 -0.92 -18.62 3.92
N GLY A 205 -2.21 -18.99 3.85
CA GLY A 205 -2.72 -20.21 4.45
C GLY A 205 -2.06 -21.47 3.89
N VAL A 206 -1.80 -21.50 2.58
CA VAL A 206 -1.04 -22.60 1.94
C VAL A 206 0.39 -22.63 2.47
N LEU A 207 1.07 -21.48 2.51
CA LEU A 207 2.45 -21.37 3.03
C LEU A 207 2.57 -21.78 4.49
N CYS A 208 1.55 -21.49 5.31
CA CYS A 208 1.50 -21.91 6.71
C CYS A 208 1.12 -23.39 6.89
N GLY A 209 0.83 -24.14 5.83
CA GLY A 209 0.46 -25.54 5.89
C GLY A 209 -0.94 -25.81 6.43
N CYS A 210 -1.89 -24.89 6.22
CA CYS A 210 -3.29 -25.13 6.56
C CYS A 210 -3.84 -26.30 5.73
N SER A 211 -4.44 -27.30 6.39
CA SER A 211 -5.00 -28.48 5.73
C SER A 211 -6.36 -28.24 5.09
N ARG A 212 -7.10 -27.25 5.59
CA ARG A 212 -8.40 -26.85 5.07
C ARG A 212 -8.42 -25.33 4.90
N ILE A 213 -8.60 -24.87 3.68
CA ILE A 213 -8.71 -23.44 3.33
C ILE A 213 -10.06 -23.23 2.63
N ILE A 214 -10.96 -22.52 3.32
CA ILE A 214 -12.34 -22.29 2.89
C ILE A 214 -12.44 -20.87 2.38
N ALA A 215 -12.76 -20.70 1.10
CA ALA A 215 -12.95 -19.40 0.46
C ALA A 215 -14.45 -19.11 0.28
N VAL A 216 -14.92 -17.99 0.81
CA VAL A 216 -16.32 -17.54 0.72
C VAL A 216 -16.39 -16.25 -0.09
N ASP A 217 -17.13 -16.27 -1.23
CA ASP A 217 -17.38 -15.06 -2.03
C ASP A 217 -18.67 -15.23 -2.84
N VAL A 218 -19.27 -14.12 -3.25
CA VAL A 218 -20.45 -14.11 -4.11
C VAL A 218 -20.12 -14.13 -5.61
N LYS A 219 -18.85 -13.96 -6.00
CA LYS A 219 -18.40 -13.95 -7.39
C LYS A 219 -17.76 -15.27 -7.78
N GLU A 220 -18.39 -16.01 -8.70
CA GLU A 220 -17.92 -17.31 -9.16
C GLU A 220 -16.49 -17.26 -9.72
N THR A 221 -16.16 -16.21 -10.49
CA THR A 221 -14.80 -16.00 -11.02
C THR A 221 -13.75 -15.90 -9.94
N ARG A 222 -14.07 -15.26 -8.81
CA ARG A 222 -13.17 -15.16 -7.65
C ARG A 222 -13.05 -16.49 -6.93
N LEU A 223 -14.13 -17.23 -6.77
CA LEU A 223 -14.11 -18.57 -6.17
C LEU A 223 -13.27 -19.55 -7.01
N LYS A 224 -13.34 -19.45 -8.34
CA LYS A 224 -12.48 -20.24 -9.23
C LYS A 224 -11.01 -19.88 -9.02
N ALA A 225 -10.63 -18.60 -9.05
CA ALA A 225 -9.27 -18.16 -8.79
C ALA A 225 -8.78 -18.56 -7.38
N ALA A 226 -9.66 -18.51 -6.37
CA ALA A 226 -9.32 -18.97 -5.01
C ALA A 226 -8.92 -20.45 -4.99
N ARG A 227 -9.60 -21.32 -5.77
CA ARG A 227 -9.20 -22.75 -5.91
C ARG A 227 -7.83 -22.89 -6.56
N GLU A 228 -7.56 -22.14 -7.61
CA GLU A 228 -6.27 -22.15 -8.32
C GLU A 228 -5.12 -21.71 -7.38
N LEU A 229 -5.41 -20.83 -6.42
CA LEU A 229 -4.46 -20.34 -5.41
C LEU A 229 -4.37 -21.22 -4.15
N GLY A 230 -5.12 -22.34 -4.07
CA GLY A 230 -4.99 -23.32 -3.02
C GLY A 230 -6.14 -23.40 -2.03
N ALA A 231 -7.29 -22.74 -2.27
CA ALA A 231 -8.48 -22.99 -1.46
C ALA A 231 -8.99 -24.43 -1.69
N THR A 232 -9.11 -25.19 -0.61
CA THR A 232 -9.61 -26.58 -0.64
C THR A 232 -11.12 -26.64 -0.80
N HIS A 233 -11.83 -25.62 -0.30
CA HIS A 233 -13.29 -25.49 -0.37
C HIS A 233 -13.65 -24.07 -0.82
N VAL A 234 -14.73 -23.96 -1.59
CA VAL A 234 -15.31 -22.67 -1.97
C VAL A 234 -16.79 -22.66 -1.73
N ILE A 235 -17.33 -21.58 -1.20
CA ILE A 235 -18.74 -21.42 -0.83
C ILE A 235 -19.26 -20.11 -1.43
N ASP A 236 -20.38 -20.20 -2.15
CA ASP A 236 -21.21 -19.06 -2.48
C ASP A 236 -22.33 -18.96 -1.43
N PRO A 237 -22.30 -17.96 -0.53
CA PRO A 237 -23.25 -17.84 0.58
C PRO A 237 -24.70 -17.57 0.11
N ARG A 238 -24.91 -17.29 -1.17
CA ARG A 238 -26.25 -17.17 -1.77
C ARG A 238 -26.87 -18.53 -2.09
N ARG A 239 -26.05 -19.59 -2.16
CA ARG A 239 -26.46 -20.95 -2.55
C ARG A 239 -26.41 -21.93 -1.37
N SER A 240 -25.54 -21.68 -0.40
CA SER A 240 -25.39 -22.51 0.80
C SER A 240 -24.91 -21.68 1.97
N ASP A 241 -25.41 -21.98 3.16
CA ASP A 241 -24.94 -21.35 4.39
C ASP A 241 -23.45 -21.70 4.61
N PRO A 242 -22.58 -20.73 4.84
CA PRO A 242 -21.17 -20.96 5.08
C PRO A 242 -20.86 -21.42 6.52
N ILE A 243 -21.86 -21.44 7.44
CA ILE A 243 -21.74 -21.80 8.86
C ILE A 243 -22.43 -23.12 9.14
#